data_bfdd62bad9f64483be6be257be76051e
#
_entry.id   bfdd62bad9f64483be6be257be76051e
#
_cell.length_a   1.000
_cell.length_b   1.000
_cell.length_c   1.000
_cell.angle_alpha   90.00
_cell.angle_beta   90.00
_cell.angle_gamma   90.00
#
_symmetry.space_group_name_H-M   'P 1'
#
loop_
_entity.id
_entity.type
_entity.pdbx_description
1 polymer ?
#
loop_
_entity_poly.entity_id
_entity_poly.type
_entity_poly.pdbx_seq_one_letter_code
_entity_poly.pdbx_strand_id
1 'polypeptide(L)'
;MNQVPIIREGVKSDLPRVLELIKELAAFEKAPHEVINTVERMEKDGFGPAPIYGLFVAETEIGIVGISIYYWRYSTWKAKRLYLEDIIVTESVRGKGIGKQLFDRTMQHAIDQDCSGMTWQVLDWNEPALNFYKKYGAKLDGEWVNCTLEREQIQNLLA
;
A
#
# COMPACT_ATOMS: atom_id res chain seq x y z
N MET A 1 12.31 15.58 -19.60
CA MET A 1 13.46 15.03 -18.87
C MET A 1 13.03 13.76 -18.16
N ASN A 2 13.77 12.67 -18.31
CA ASN A 2 13.50 11.45 -17.55
C ASN A 2 13.98 11.68 -16.11
N GLN A 3 13.07 12.12 -15.25
CA GLN A 3 13.36 12.25 -13.84
C GLN A 3 13.39 10.84 -13.24
N VAL A 4 14.57 10.39 -12.82
CA VAL A 4 14.71 9.16 -12.06
C VAL A 4 14.16 9.43 -10.66
N PRO A 5 13.11 8.73 -10.22
CA PRO A 5 12.58 8.95 -8.88
C PRO A 5 13.56 8.41 -7.84
N ILE A 6 13.61 9.08 -6.70
CA ILE A 6 14.27 8.55 -5.50
C ILE A 6 13.23 7.78 -4.70
N ILE A 7 13.50 6.50 -4.47
CA ILE A 7 12.66 5.68 -3.57
C ILE A 7 13.29 5.72 -2.18
N ARG A 8 12.57 6.26 -1.22
CA ARG A 8 13.02 6.37 0.18
C ARG A 8 11.92 6.00 1.17
N GLU A 9 12.30 5.78 2.40
CA GLU A 9 11.32 5.68 3.49
C GLU A 9 10.55 6.99 3.62
N GLY A 10 9.25 6.88 3.86
CA GLY A 10 8.41 8.03 4.14
C GLY A 10 8.67 8.59 5.52
N VAL A 11 8.53 9.90 5.65
CA VAL A 11 8.61 10.61 6.92
C VAL A 11 7.26 11.27 7.25
N LYS A 12 7.09 11.66 8.51
CA LYS A 12 5.85 12.26 9.01
C LYS A 12 5.34 13.43 8.15
N SER A 13 6.24 14.28 7.68
CA SER A 13 5.88 15.44 6.83
C SER A 13 5.36 15.06 5.43
N ASP A 14 5.53 13.82 5.00
CA ASP A 14 5.01 13.34 3.72
C ASP A 14 3.50 13.01 3.77
N LEU A 15 2.96 12.79 4.97
CA LEU A 15 1.60 12.26 5.17
C LEU A 15 0.48 13.06 4.51
N PRO A 16 0.50 14.40 4.43
CA PRO A 16 -0.52 15.13 3.68
C PRO A 16 -0.57 14.68 2.21
N ARG A 17 0.59 14.57 1.54
CA ARG A 17 0.65 14.11 0.14
C ARG A 17 0.34 12.62 0.01
N VAL A 18 0.74 11.81 0.98
CA VAL A 18 0.40 10.38 1.03
C VAL A 18 -1.12 10.18 1.06
N LEU A 19 -1.83 10.93 1.91
CA LEU A 19 -3.30 10.85 1.99
C LEU A 19 -3.97 11.28 0.68
N GLU A 20 -3.44 12.28 -0.03
CA GLU A 20 -3.94 12.64 -1.35
C GLU A 20 -3.81 11.49 -2.35
N LEU A 21 -2.66 10.80 -2.36
CA LEU A 21 -2.44 9.63 -3.22
C LEU A 21 -3.35 8.45 -2.86
N ILE A 22 -3.62 8.23 -1.59
CA ILE A 22 -4.61 7.24 -1.13
C ILE A 22 -6.01 7.57 -1.67
N LYS A 23 -6.40 8.85 -1.62
CA LYS A 23 -7.68 9.30 -2.18
C LYS A 23 -7.73 9.16 -3.71
N GLU A 24 -6.61 9.41 -4.39
CA GLU A 24 -6.48 9.17 -5.84
C GLU A 24 -6.68 7.67 -6.17
N LEU A 25 -6.09 6.78 -5.38
CA LEU A 25 -6.27 5.34 -5.52
C LEU A 25 -7.74 4.92 -5.28
N ALA A 26 -8.34 5.40 -4.19
CA ALA A 26 -9.74 5.10 -3.88
C ALA A 26 -10.71 5.58 -4.97
N ALA A 27 -10.44 6.75 -5.58
CA ALA A 27 -11.21 7.25 -6.71
C ALA A 27 -11.05 6.33 -7.94
N PHE A 28 -9.85 5.88 -8.24
CA PHE A 28 -9.60 4.89 -9.29
C PHE A 28 -10.36 3.57 -9.03
N GLU A 29 -10.38 3.12 -7.79
CA GLU A 29 -11.08 1.91 -7.34
C GLU A 29 -12.60 2.10 -7.16
N LYS A 30 -13.14 3.25 -7.55
CA LYS A 30 -14.58 3.60 -7.50
C LYS A 30 -15.17 3.64 -6.10
N ALA A 31 -14.33 3.87 -5.09
CA ALA A 31 -14.70 3.90 -3.68
C ALA A 31 -14.17 5.14 -2.92
N PRO A 32 -14.27 6.38 -3.49
CA PRO A 32 -13.67 7.57 -2.87
C PRO A 32 -14.27 7.91 -1.50
N HIS A 33 -15.50 7.49 -1.23
CA HIS A 33 -16.21 7.72 0.03
C HIS A 33 -15.72 6.81 1.18
N GLU A 34 -14.96 5.75 0.89
CA GLU A 34 -14.40 4.85 1.89
C GLU A 34 -13.22 5.46 2.66
N VAL A 35 -12.59 6.52 2.11
CA VAL A 35 -11.42 7.15 2.75
C VAL A 35 -11.88 8.11 3.85
N ILE A 36 -12.00 7.59 5.06
CA ILE A 36 -12.33 8.34 6.28
C ILE A 36 -11.09 8.59 7.17
N ASN A 37 -9.91 8.12 6.73
CA ASN A 37 -8.66 8.31 7.45
C ASN A 37 -8.19 9.76 7.40
N THR A 38 -7.36 10.16 8.36
CA THR A 38 -6.83 11.53 8.49
C THR A 38 -5.30 11.50 8.67
N VAL A 39 -4.66 12.62 8.38
CA VAL A 39 -3.21 12.77 8.59
C VAL A 39 -2.85 12.51 10.06
N GLU A 40 -3.65 12.99 11.01
CA GLU A 40 -3.41 12.82 12.44
C GLU A 40 -3.47 11.35 12.87
N ARG A 41 -4.42 10.57 12.32
CA ARG A 41 -4.50 9.12 12.57
C ARG A 41 -3.31 8.40 11.93
N MET A 42 -2.98 8.73 10.70
CA MET A 42 -1.83 8.15 10.00
C MET A 42 -0.52 8.43 10.74
N GLU A 43 -0.37 9.63 11.28
CA GLU A 43 0.79 10.00 12.09
C GLU A 43 0.88 9.15 13.36
N LYS A 44 -0.21 9.04 14.11
CA LYS A 44 -0.27 8.22 15.31
C LYS A 44 0.06 6.75 15.03
N ASP A 45 -0.51 6.20 13.95
CA ASP A 45 -0.43 4.78 13.65
C ASP A 45 0.90 4.37 12.96
N GLY A 46 1.55 5.27 12.26
CA GLY A 46 2.79 4.99 11.52
C GLY A 46 4.05 5.61 12.11
N PHE A 47 3.91 6.71 12.87
CA PHE A 47 5.04 7.49 13.41
C PHE A 47 4.95 7.71 14.94
N GLY A 48 4.01 7.04 15.57
CA GLY A 48 3.89 7.01 17.03
C GLY A 48 4.87 6.00 17.67
N PRO A 49 4.74 5.79 18.99
CA PRO A 49 5.67 4.91 19.74
C PRO A 49 5.56 3.43 19.38
N ALA A 50 4.46 3.00 18.76
CA ALA A 50 4.23 1.64 18.32
C ALA A 50 3.66 1.64 16.89
N PRO A 51 4.49 1.89 15.87
CA PRO A 51 4.02 1.98 14.49
C PRO A 51 3.48 0.65 13.99
N ILE A 52 2.32 0.69 13.34
CA ILE A 52 1.64 -0.51 12.81
C ILE A 52 1.74 -0.64 11.29
N TYR A 53 2.29 0.36 10.60
CA TYR A 53 2.58 0.29 9.17
C TYR A 53 3.90 0.96 8.83
N GLY A 54 4.44 0.64 7.67
CA GLY A 54 5.60 1.29 7.06
C GLY A 54 5.24 1.90 5.70
N LEU A 55 6.07 2.80 5.22
CA LEU A 55 5.82 3.63 4.06
C LEU A 55 7.09 3.85 3.25
N PHE A 56 7.04 3.57 1.95
CA PHE A 56 8.00 4.07 0.97
C PHE A 56 7.34 5.11 0.08
N VAL A 57 8.10 6.14 -0.28
CA VAL A 57 7.67 7.17 -1.22
C VAL A 57 8.59 7.21 -2.43
N ALA A 58 8.02 7.53 -3.58
CA ALA A 58 8.77 7.87 -4.79
C ALA A 58 8.76 9.39 -4.94
N GLU A 59 9.92 10.01 -4.79
CA GLU A 59 10.09 11.45 -4.85
C GLU A 59 10.81 11.85 -6.15
N THR A 60 10.32 12.90 -6.77
CA THR A 60 10.91 13.54 -7.95
C THR A 60 11.08 15.04 -7.68
N GLU A 61 11.62 15.80 -8.63
CA GLU A 61 11.73 17.26 -8.53
C GLU A 61 10.37 17.98 -8.34
N ILE A 62 9.27 17.34 -8.75
CA ILE A 62 7.92 17.89 -8.57
C ILE A 62 7.27 17.44 -7.25
N GLY A 63 7.99 16.72 -6.41
CA GLY A 63 7.52 16.18 -5.14
C GLY A 63 7.21 14.68 -5.17
N ILE A 64 6.44 14.21 -4.21
CA ILE A 64 6.05 12.81 -4.08
C ILE A 64 5.00 12.45 -5.13
N VAL A 65 5.30 11.47 -5.94
CA VAL A 65 4.49 11.01 -7.06
C VAL A 65 3.98 9.57 -6.92
N GLY A 66 4.43 8.86 -5.91
CA GLY A 66 3.98 7.49 -5.64
C GLY A 66 4.31 7.05 -4.24
N ILE A 67 3.61 6.03 -3.78
CA ILE A 67 3.76 5.44 -2.44
C ILE A 67 3.62 3.92 -2.49
N SER A 68 4.17 3.28 -1.45
CA SER A 68 3.92 1.90 -1.09
C SER A 68 3.73 1.83 0.42
N ILE A 69 2.57 1.36 0.88
CA ILE A 69 2.23 1.22 2.31
C ILE A 69 2.16 -0.27 2.62
N TYR A 70 2.79 -0.68 3.71
CA TYR A 70 2.87 -2.07 4.11
C TYR A 70 2.80 -2.24 5.63
N TYR A 71 2.47 -3.47 6.07
CA TYR A 71 2.53 -3.86 7.46
C TYR A 71 2.88 -5.35 7.60
N TRP A 72 3.13 -5.78 8.84
CA TRP A 72 3.48 -7.18 9.13
C TRP A 72 2.21 -7.99 9.39
N ARG A 73 2.01 -9.00 8.53
CA ARG A 73 0.94 -9.98 8.70
C ARG A 73 1.56 -11.29 9.22
N TYR A 74 0.92 -11.91 10.19
CA TYR A 74 1.33 -13.24 10.63
C TYR A 74 0.48 -14.32 9.97
N SER A 75 1.12 -15.22 9.25
CA SER A 75 0.50 -16.44 8.73
C SER A 75 0.81 -17.60 9.67
N THR A 76 -0.20 -18.26 10.20
CA THR A 76 -0.01 -19.47 11.03
C THR A 76 0.62 -20.62 10.25
N TRP A 77 0.53 -20.59 8.92
CA TRP A 77 1.14 -21.61 8.06
C TRP A 77 2.57 -21.26 7.63
N LYS A 78 2.90 -19.96 7.50
CA LYS A 78 4.13 -19.50 6.86
C LYS A 78 4.91 -18.46 7.66
N ALA A 79 4.52 -18.17 8.89
CA ALA A 79 5.11 -17.18 9.78
C ALA A 79 4.96 -15.73 9.28
N LYS A 80 5.89 -14.85 9.63
CA LYS A 80 5.87 -13.41 9.30
C LYS A 80 5.87 -13.18 7.80
N ARG A 81 4.95 -12.37 7.33
CA ARG A 81 4.85 -11.91 5.94
C ARG A 81 4.75 -10.39 5.88
N LEU A 82 5.24 -9.81 4.81
CA LEU A 82 4.92 -8.41 4.49
C LEU A 82 3.58 -8.39 3.76
N TYR A 83 2.64 -7.61 4.27
CA TYR A 83 1.40 -7.32 3.57
C TYR A 83 1.49 -5.94 2.92
N LEU A 84 1.41 -5.88 1.61
CA LEU A 84 1.35 -4.63 0.86
C LEU A 84 -0.10 -4.16 0.82
N GLU A 85 -0.41 -3.09 1.58
CA GLU A 85 -1.75 -2.52 1.63
C GLU A 85 -2.07 -1.75 0.36
N ASP A 86 -1.25 -0.74 0.05
CA ASP A 86 -1.45 0.11 -1.11
C ASP A 86 -0.14 0.32 -1.87
N ILE A 87 -0.24 0.37 -3.18
CA ILE A 87 0.79 0.87 -4.08
C ILE A 87 0.14 1.72 -5.17
N ILE A 88 0.55 2.97 -5.27
CA ILE A 88 0.03 3.89 -6.29
C ILE A 88 1.13 4.81 -6.82
N VAL A 89 1.02 5.12 -8.09
CA VAL A 89 1.74 6.21 -8.77
C VAL A 89 0.70 7.14 -9.36
N THR A 90 0.82 8.44 -9.12
CA THR A 90 -0.10 9.46 -9.67
C THR A 90 -0.18 9.34 -11.20
N GLU A 91 -1.37 9.54 -11.73
CA GLU A 91 -1.68 9.24 -13.13
C GLU A 91 -0.73 9.93 -14.12
N SER A 92 -0.42 11.19 -13.87
CA SER A 92 0.39 12.05 -14.77
C SER A 92 1.80 11.52 -15.05
N VAL A 93 2.33 10.61 -14.23
CA VAL A 93 3.69 10.04 -14.38
C VAL A 93 3.72 8.52 -14.46
N ARG A 94 2.58 7.86 -14.64
CA ARG A 94 2.51 6.40 -14.87
C ARG A 94 3.24 6.00 -16.15
N GLY A 95 3.56 4.71 -16.25
CA GLY A 95 4.25 4.16 -17.43
C GLY A 95 5.75 4.40 -17.46
N LYS A 96 6.33 5.07 -16.47
CA LYS A 96 7.77 5.39 -16.36
C LYS A 96 8.55 4.46 -15.43
N GLY A 97 7.98 3.32 -15.04
CA GLY A 97 8.65 2.33 -14.19
C GLY A 97 8.70 2.68 -12.69
N ILE A 98 8.04 3.75 -12.24
CA ILE A 98 8.05 4.19 -10.84
C ILE A 98 7.37 3.14 -9.94
N GLY A 99 6.22 2.61 -10.35
CA GLY A 99 5.53 1.53 -9.64
C GLY A 99 6.37 0.27 -9.49
N LYS A 100 7.15 -0.06 -10.53
CA LYS A 100 8.11 -1.16 -10.46
C LYS A 100 9.17 -0.92 -9.38
N GLN A 101 9.74 0.28 -9.32
CA GLN A 101 10.78 0.59 -8.33
C GLN A 101 10.22 0.56 -6.90
N LEU A 102 9.01 1.07 -6.66
CA LEU A 102 8.33 0.97 -5.36
C LEU A 102 8.07 -0.49 -4.97
N PHE A 103 7.59 -1.29 -5.91
CA PHE A 103 7.32 -2.70 -5.68
C PHE A 103 8.60 -3.49 -5.39
N ASP A 104 9.64 -3.28 -6.19
CA ASP A 104 10.96 -3.91 -6.00
C ASP A 104 11.56 -3.52 -4.64
N ARG A 105 11.45 -2.26 -4.23
CA ARG A 105 11.91 -1.80 -2.90
C ARG A 105 11.15 -2.46 -1.77
N THR A 106 9.83 -2.64 -1.94
CA THR A 106 8.99 -3.32 -0.95
C THR A 106 9.33 -4.80 -0.84
N MET A 107 9.55 -5.49 -1.96
CA MET A 107 10.03 -6.88 -1.97
C MET A 107 11.40 -7.02 -1.28
N GLN A 108 12.35 -6.12 -1.59
CA GLN A 108 13.65 -6.14 -0.94
C GLN A 108 13.51 -5.97 0.58
N HIS A 109 12.64 -5.06 1.01
CA HIS A 109 12.36 -4.87 2.43
C HIS A 109 11.80 -6.13 3.10
N ALA A 110 10.93 -6.87 2.42
CA ALA A 110 10.44 -8.15 2.94
C ALA A 110 11.59 -9.16 3.18
N ILE A 111 12.56 -9.20 2.29
CA ILE A 111 13.77 -10.05 2.44
C ILE A 111 14.64 -9.54 3.59
N ASP A 112 14.93 -8.24 3.63
CA ASP A 112 15.77 -7.61 4.67
C ASP A 112 15.19 -7.82 6.08
N GLN A 113 13.86 -7.96 6.19
CA GLN A 113 13.12 -8.18 7.44
C GLN A 113 12.81 -9.64 7.73
N ASP A 114 13.44 -10.57 7.04
CA ASP A 114 13.27 -12.02 7.21
C ASP A 114 11.80 -12.48 7.13
N CYS A 115 11.07 -11.94 6.15
CA CYS A 115 9.71 -12.38 5.87
C CYS A 115 9.70 -13.67 5.04
N SER A 116 8.77 -14.56 5.31
CA SER A 116 8.53 -15.77 4.51
C SER A 116 7.93 -15.47 3.12
N GLY A 117 7.61 -14.23 2.84
CA GLY A 117 7.08 -13.76 1.57
C GLY A 117 6.26 -12.49 1.70
N MET A 118 5.62 -12.09 0.61
CA MET A 118 4.77 -10.92 0.52
C MET A 118 3.38 -11.31 0.01
N THR A 119 2.36 -10.63 0.49
CA THR A 119 0.95 -10.84 0.12
C THR A 119 0.28 -9.48 -0.08
N TRP A 120 -0.62 -9.41 -1.02
CA TRP A 120 -1.45 -8.22 -1.30
C TRP A 120 -2.74 -8.62 -1.97
N GLN A 121 -3.66 -7.68 -2.11
CA GLN A 121 -4.90 -7.83 -2.84
C GLN A 121 -4.90 -6.95 -4.09
N VAL A 122 -5.70 -7.33 -5.06
CA VAL A 122 -5.97 -6.57 -6.29
C VAL A 122 -7.41 -6.80 -6.68
N LEU A 123 -8.09 -5.76 -7.13
CA LEU A 123 -9.45 -5.89 -7.65
C LEU A 123 -9.43 -6.75 -8.91
N ASP A 124 -10.36 -7.68 -9.02
CA ASP A 124 -10.43 -8.67 -10.09
C ASP A 124 -10.61 -8.07 -11.49
N TRP A 125 -11.14 -6.86 -11.57
CA TRP A 125 -11.30 -6.09 -12.79
C TRP A 125 -10.12 -5.17 -13.13
N ASN A 126 -9.10 -5.04 -12.24
CA ASN A 126 -7.95 -4.18 -12.45
C ASN A 126 -6.90 -4.85 -13.34
N GLU A 127 -7.20 -4.97 -14.64
CA GLU A 127 -6.34 -5.62 -15.62
C GLU A 127 -4.90 -5.10 -15.67
N PRO A 128 -4.64 -3.76 -15.64
CA PRO A 128 -3.26 -3.27 -15.63
C PRO A 128 -2.45 -3.77 -14.44
N ALA A 129 -3.04 -3.78 -13.23
CA ALA A 129 -2.39 -4.28 -12.02
C ALA A 129 -2.21 -5.80 -12.06
N LEU A 130 -3.22 -6.56 -12.48
CA LEU A 130 -3.13 -8.00 -12.66
C LEU A 130 -1.99 -8.37 -13.62
N ASN A 131 -1.88 -7.68 -14.75
CA ASN A 131 -0.82 -7.91 -15.72
C ASN A 131 0.56 -7.52 -15.18
N PHE A 132 0.64 -6.47 -14.38
CA PHE A 132 1.86 -6.08 -13.68
C PHE A 132 2.34 -7.20 -12.74
N TYR A 133 1.46 -7.74 -11.90
CA TYR A 133 1.81 -8.77 -10.92
C TYR A 133 2.10 -10.14 -11.57
N LYS A 134 1.42 -10.48 -12.67
CA LYS A 134 1.72 -11.70 -13.45
C LYS A 134 3.16 -11.72 -13.97
N LYS A 135 3.75 -10.58 -14.31
CA LYS A 135 5.15 -10.48 -14.75
C LYS A 135 6.15 -10.88 -13.66
N TYR A 136 5.76 -10.79 -12.38
CA TYR A 136 6.55 -11.26 -11.25
C TYR A 136 6.30 -12.73 -10.90
N GLY A 137 5.43 -13.42 -11.64
CA GLY A 137 5.03 -14.79 -11.32
C GLY A 137 4.15 -14.91 -10.08
N ALA A 138 3.46 -13.83 -9.68
CA ALA A 138 2.57 -13.85 -8.53
C ALA A 138 1.44 -14.85 -8.72
N LYS A 139 1.21 -15.69 -7.68
CA LYS A 139 0.02 -16.56 -7.64
C LYS A 139 -1.20 -15.70 -7.34
N LEU A 140 -2.20 -15.77 -8.20
CA LEU A 140 -3.51 -15.19 -7.96
C LEU A 140 -4.41 -16.21 -7.28
N ASP A 141 -5.03 -15.83 -6.16
CA ASP A 141 -5.92 -16.70 -5.38
C ASP A 141 -7.22 -15.95 -5.10
N GLY A 142 -8.29 -16.35 -5.75
CA GLY A 142 -9.61 -15.73 -5.63
C GLY A 142 -10.61 -16.54 -4.79
N GLU A 143 -10.15 -17.58 -4.09
CA GLU A 143 -11.03 -18.46 -3.30
C GLU A 143 -11.42 -17.87 -1.93
N TRP A 144 -10.66 -16.92 -1.42
CA TRP A 144 -10.89 -16.31 -0.12
C TRP A 144 -11.83 -15.10 -0.22
N VAL A 145 -12.89 -15.13 0.58
CA VAL A 145 -13.85 -14.03 0.67
C VAL A 145 -13.47 -13.12 1.83
N ASN A 146 -13.41 -11.81 1.58
CA ASN A 146 -13.20 -10.81 2.62
C ASN A 146 -14.47 -10.66 3.46
N CYS A 147 -14.32 -10.69 4.79
CA CYS A 147 -15.41 -10.48 5.74
C CYS A 147 -15.07 -9.29 6.62
N THR A 148 -15.99 -8.35 6.75
CA THR A 148 -15.78 -7.09 7.48
C THR A 148 -16.93 -6.84 8.45
N LEU A 149 -16.60 -6.36 9.63
CA LEU A 149 -17.52 -5.74 10.57
C LEU A 149 -16.99 -4.35 10.92
N GLU A 150 -17.80 -3.34 10.66
CA GLU A 150 -17.46 -1.98 11.03
C GLU A 150 -17.60 -1.77 12.56
N ARG A 151 -16.92 -0.76 13.10
CA ARG A 151 -16.90 -0.49 14.53
C ARG A 151 -18.30 -0.39 15.16
N GLU A 152 -19.21 0.31 14.50
CA GLU A 152 -20.60 0.47 14.97
C GLU A 152 -21.33 -0.87 15.03
N GLN A 153 -21.14 -1.72 14.02
CA GLN A 153 -21.73 -3.07 14.00
C GLN A 153 -21.22 -3.91 15.19
N ILE A 154 -19.91 -3.86 15.46
CA ILE A 154 -19.31 -4.57 16.59
C ILE A 154 -19.88 -4.07 17.91
N GLN A 155 -19.97 -2.75 18.08
CA GLN A 155 -20.56 -2.16 19.31
C GLN A 155 -21.99 -2.61 19.53
N ASN A 156 -22.82 -2.62 18.49
CA ASN A 156 -24.21 -3.05 18.57
C ASN A 156 -24.37 -4.54 18.87
N LEU A 157 -23.44 -5.38 18.37
CA LEU A 157 -23.47 -6.82 18.64
C LEU A 157 -23.03 -7.19 20.06
N LEU A 158 -22.27 -6.33 20.73
CA LEU A 158 -21.74 -6.55 22.08
C LEU A 158 -22.56 -5.83 23.18
N ALA A 159 -23.50 -4.99 22.79
CA ALA A 159 -24.39 -4.29 23.72
C ALA A 159 -25.52 -5.21 24.21
#